data_dcfb4ab02b4badd2ddbe6467f8d42f14
#
_entry.id   dcfb4ab02b4badd2ddbe6467f8d42f14
#
_cell.length_a   1.000
_cell.length_b   1.000
_cell.length_c   1.000
_cell.angle_alpha   90.00
_cell.angle_beta   90.00
_cell.angle_gamma   90.00
#
_symmetry.space_group_name_H-M   'P 1'
#
loop_
_entity.id
_entity.type
_entity.pdbx_description
1 polymer ?
#
loop_
_entity_poly.entity_id
_entity_poly.type
_entity_poly.pdbx_seq_one_letter_code
_entity_poly.pdbx_strand_id
1 'polypeptide(L)'
;MYNTNEKFKFNKIFNFNLVNKSKTTHKYRIYSLKKLTIFLSSFFIMINIFYYNLNCEVNSNPTEKIVYLTFDDGPSKNTELILDILKDNDVHATFFIISPYIEPHIKFVERAYKEGNAIGNHTADHEFQHIYTSEEAFFNNFEKQQKFIKETTGSDCTIFRFPGGSHNTIVANSRGKDFTKNITKKLNEQGINVYDWNVDSGDAKGNNIPAETLIQNVAKNIKDKEGNYKNPAIILMHDCMTKTTTVEALPGIIKLLKNEGYTFRTLK
;
A
#
# COMPACT_ATOMS: atom_id res chain seq x y z
N MET A 1 -65.77 -86.98 -4.45
CA MET A 1 -66.03 -85.57 -4.09
C MET A 1 -64.79 -85.01 -3.45
N TYR A 2 -63.95 -84.34 -4.22
CA TYR A 2 -62.77 -83.67 -3.68
C TYR A 2 -63.11 -82.24 -3.29
N ASN A 3 -62.76 -81.91 -2.06
CA ASN A 3 -63.13 -80.70 -1.33
C ASN A 3 -62.48 -79.44 -1.92
N THR A 4 -63.25 -78.59 -2.56
CA THR A 4 -62.87 -77.36 -3.21
C THR A 4 -62.33 -76.27 -2.22
N ASN A 5 -62.42 -76.46 -0.91
CA ASN A 5 -62.04 -75.48 0.11
C ASN A 5 -60.57 -75.48 0.47
N GLU A 6 -59.81 -76.51 0.21
CA GLU A 6 -58.36 -76.52 0.50
C GLU A 6 -57.51 -75.80 -0.58
N LYS A 7 -57.90 -75.84 -1.86
CA LYS A 7 -57.20 -75.13 -2.90
C LYS A 7 -57.28 -73.61 -2.74
N PHE A 8 -58.33 -73.09 -2.19
CA PHE A 8 -58.51 -71.65 -1.97
C PHE A 8 -57.65 -71.12 -0.80
N LYS A 9 -57.41 -71.91 0.22
CA LYS A 9 -56.51 -71.52 1.35
C LYS A 9 -55.05 -71.55 0.96
N PHE A 10 -54.62 -72.47 0.14
CA PHE A 10 -53.20 -72.58 -0.29
C PHE A 10 -52.78 -71.42 -1.21
N ASN A 11 -53.63 -71.07 -2.14
CA ASN A 11 -53.36 -69.93 -3.04
C ASN A 11 -53.33 -68.57 -2.30
N LYS A 12 -54.08 -68.36 -1.25
CA LYS A 12 -54.12 -67.12 -0.49
C LYS A 12 -52.87 -66.94 0.40
N ILE A 13 -52.35 -68.04 0.94
CA ILE A 13 -51.14 -68.04 1.77
C ILE A 13 -49.91 -67.84 0.88
N PHE A 14 -49.83 -68.44 -0.31
CA PHE A 14 -48.72 -68.33 -1.23
C PHE A 14 -48.64 -66.95 -1.85
N ASN A 15 -49.76 -66.37 -2.22
CA ASN A 15 -49.81 -65.00 -2.74
C ASN A 15 -49.46 -63.94 -1.66
N PHE A 16 -49.88 -64.19 -0.38
CA PHE A 16 -49.57 -63.27 0.72
C PHE A 16 -48.06 -63.25 1.02
N ASN A 17 -47.37 -64.40 0.96
CA ASN A 17 -45.95 -64.51 1.19
C ASN A 17 -45.11 -63.91 0.05
N LEU A 18 -45.52 -64.01 -1.22
CA LEU A 18 -44.90 -63.44 -2.37
C LEU A 18 -45.01 -61.89 -2.38
N VAL A 19 -46.19 -61.40 -2.02
CA VAL A 19 -46.39 -59.91 -1.96
C VAL A 19 -45.61 -59.27 -0.79
N ASN A 20 -45.50 -59.96 0.35
CA ASN A 20 -44.71 -59.46 1.50
C ASN A 20 -43.19 -59.51 1.20
N LYS A 21 -42.70 -60.55 0.51
CA LYS A 21 -41.31 -60.69 0.13
C LYS A 21 -40.89 -59.58 -0.90
N SER A 22 -41.80 -59.25 -1.82
CA SER A 22 -41.62 -58.18 -2.78
C SER A 22 -41.60 -56.80 -2.10
N LYS A 23 -42.49 -56.54 -1.17
CA LYS A 23 -42.53 -55.26 -0.43
C LYS A 23 -41.30 -55.03 0.48
N THR A 24 -40.79 -56.09 1.12
CA THR A 24 -39.59 -55.99 1.95
C THR A 24 -38.35 -55.78 1.12
N THR A 25 -38.15 -56.48 0.01
CA THR A 25 -36.99 -56.25 -0.90
C THR A 25 -37.02 -54.87 -1.54
N HIS A 26 -38.19 -54.35 -1.89
CA HIS A 26 -38.33 -53.00 -2.42
C HIS A 26 -37.97 -51.92 -1.38
N LYS A 27 -38.38 -52.12 -0.12
CA LYS A 27 -38.06 -51.22 1.00
C LYS A 27 -36.57 -51.17 1.30
N TYR A 28 -35.87 -52.31 1.31
CA TYR A 28 -34.38 -52.38 1.46
C TYR A 28 -33.65 -51.75 0.30
N ARG A 29 -34.12 -51.91 -0.93
CA ARG A 29 -33.53 -51.31 -2.13
C ARG A 29 -33.64 -49.77 -2.12
N ILE A 30 -34.78 -49.21 -1.70
CA ILE A 30 -34.99 -47.77 -1.54
C ILE A 30 -34.11 -47.22 -0.40
N TYR A 31 -33.95 -47.97 0.72
CA TYR A 31 -33.10 -47.53 1.83
C TYR A 31 -31.62 -47.54 1.46
N SER A 32 -31.17 -48.51 0.69
CA SER A 32 -29.82 -48.58 0.14
C SER A 32 -29.53 -47.44 -0.84
N LEU A 33 -30.48 -47.14 -1.73
CA LEU A 33 -30.37 -46.03 -2.68
C LEU A 33 -30.32 -44.65 -1.95
N LYS A 34 -31.12 -44.45 -0.92
CA LYS A 34 -31.07 -43.22 -0.11
C LYS A 34 -29.74 -43.05 0.64
N LYS A 35 -29.19 -44.14 1.19
CA LYS A 35 -27.87 -44.11 1.81
C LYS A 35 -26.75 -43.78 0.78
N LEU A 36 -26.85 -44.36 -0.43
CA LEU A 36 -25.88 -44.09 -1.50
C LEU A 36 -25.95 -42.63 -1.97
N THR A 37 -27.15 -42.05 -2.10
CA THR A 37 -27.32 -40.64 -2.49
C THR A 37 -26.81 -39.71 -1.40
N ILE A 38 -27.02 -39.99 -0.14
CA ILE A 38 -26.49 -39.21 0.99
C ILE A 38 -24.96 -39.29 0.99
N PHE A 39 -24.37 -40.46 0.78
CA PHE A 39 -22.94 -40.66 0.73
C PHE A 39 -22.29 -39.89 -0.46
N LEU A 40 -22.90 -39.98 -1.64
CA LEU A 40 -22.44 -39.26 -2.82
C LEU A 40 -22.55 -37.73 -2.67
N SER A 41 -23.63 -37.25 -2.03
CA SER A 41 -23.80 -35.83 -1.77
C SER A 41 -22.78 -35.31 -0.76
N SER A 42 -22.50 -36.05 0.32
CA SER A 42 -21.48 -35.67 1.30
C SER A 42 -20.07 -35.73 0.72
N PHE A 43 -19.77 -36.68 -0.15
CA PHE A 43 -18.50 -36.78 -0.86
C PHE A 43 -18.29 -35.60 -1.84
N PHE A 44 -19.37 -35.21 -2.53
CA PHE A 44 -19.35 -34.04 -3.42
C PHE A 44 -19.13 -32.72 -2.65
N ILE A 45 -19.74 -32.59 -1.48
CA ILE A 45 -19.52 -31.44 -0.58
C ILE A 45 -18.07 -31.42 -0.08
N MET A 46 -17.51 -32.55 0.32
CA MET A 46 -16.12 -32.66 0.76
C MET A 46 -15.12 -32.30 -0.38
N ILE A 47 -15.40 -32.76 -1.60
CA ILE A 47 -14.58 -32.38 -2.77
C ILE A 47 -14.65 -30.86 -3.02
N ASN A 48 -15.83 -30.26 -2.94
CA ASN A 48 -15.95 -28.81 -3.13
C ASN A 48 -15.26 -28.01 -2.02
N ILE A 49 -15.35 -28.46 -0.75
CA ILE A 49 -14.61 -27.84 0.36
C ILE A 49 -13.10 -27.99 0.15
N PHE A 50 -12.63 -29.15 -0.29
CA PHE A 50 -11.22 -29.39 -0.60
C PHE A 50 -10.74 -28.51 -1.77
N TYR A 51 -11.54 -28.42 -2.84
CA TYR A 51 -11.27 -27.51 -3.98
C TYR A 51 -11.28 -26.03 -3.57
N TYR A 52 -12.20 -25.65 -2.70
CA TYR A 52 -12.27 -24.29 -2.16
C TYR A 52 -11.05 -23.97 -1.31
N ASN A 53 -10.63 -24.87 -0.44
CA ASN A 53 -9.43 -24.69 0.38
C ASN A 53 -8.14 -24.65 -0.47
N LEU A 54 -8.01 -25.53 -1.48
CA LEU A 54 -6.88 -25.49 -2.42
C LEU A 54 -6.81 -24.15 -3.19
N ASN A 55 -7.96 -23.63 -3.63
CA ASN A 55 -8.01 -22.33 -4.31
C ASN A 55 -7.82 -21.16 -3.35
N CYS A 56 -8.15 -21.31 -2.06
CA CYS A 56 -7.91 -20.29 -1.05
C CYS A 56 -6.42 -20.20 -0.66
N GLU A 57 -5.70 -21.32 -0.63
CA GLU A 57 -4.24 -21.31 -0.39
C GLU A 57 -3.45 -20.82 -1.61
N VAL A 58 -3.96 -21.02 -2.84
CA VAL A 58 -3.31 -20.52 -4.07
C VAL A 58 -3.61 -19.02 -4.29
N ASN A 59 -4.63 -18.45 -3.67
CA ASN A 59 -4.98 -17.03 -3.68
C ASN A 59 -4.46 -16.25 -2.46
N SER A 60 -3.33 -16.62 -1.87
CA SER A 60 -2.50 -15.63 -1.20
C SER A 60 -1.94 -14.74 -2.31
N ASN A 61 -2.68 -13.72 -2.73
CA ASN A 61 -2.13 -12.62 -3.50
C ASN A 61 -0.85 -12.21 -2.78
N PRO A 62 0.32 -12.27 -3.43
CA PRO A 62 1.52 -11.69 -2.82
C PRO A 62 1.12 -10.27 -2.42
N THR A 63 1.29 -9.93 -1.15
CA THR A 63 0.93 -8.60 -0.65
C THR A 63 1.55 -7.59 -1.60
N GLU A 64 0.70 -6.80 -2.27
CA GLU A 64 1.12 -5.81 -3.27
C GLU A 64 2.28 -5.00 -2.69
N LYS A 65 3.42 -5.00 -3.37
CA LYS A 65 4.57 -4.20 -2.96
C LYS A 65 4.32 -2.74 -3.33
N ILE A 66 4.21 -1.87 -2.35
CA ILE A 66 3.90 -0.44 -2.54
C ILE A 66 5.16 0.38 -2.35
N VAL A 67 5.40 1.32 -3.28
CA VAL A 67 6.44 2.33 -3.16
C VAL A 67 5.88 3.74 -3.28
N TYR A 68 6.42 4.63 -2.46
CA TYR A 68 6.23 6.07 -2.50
C TYR A 68 7.54 6.73 -2.89
N LEU A 69 7.59 7.33 -4.08
CA LEU A 69 8.67 8.25 -4.43
C LEU A 69 8.39 9.57 -3.73
N THR A 70 9.35 10.09 -2.97
CA THR A 70 9.18 11.35 -2.27
C THR A 70 10.35 12.29 -2.55
N PHE A 71 10.04 13.58 -2.75
CA PHE A 71 11.00 14.63 -3.04
C PHE A 71 10.81 15.76 -2.04
N ASP A 72 11.91 16.19 -1.41
CA ASP A 72 11.93 17.25 -0.42
C ASP A 72 12.62 18.52 -1.00
N ASP A 73 12.36 19.69 -0.41
CA ASP A 73 13.02 20.98 -0.65
C ASP A 73 12.69 21.71 -1.96
N GLY A 74 11.80 21.17 -2.78
CA GLY A 74 11.27 21.88 -3.94
C GLY A 74 10.24 22.97 -3.56
N PRO A 75 9.72 23.71 -4.55
CA PRO A 75 9.91 23.53 -5.99
C PRO A 75 11.16 24.21 -6.54
N SER A 76 11.71 23.61 -7.59
CA SER A 76 12.82 24.19 -8.36
C SER A 76 12.70 23.84 -9.86
N LYS A 77 13.71 24.20 -10.65
CA LYS A 77 13.80 23.74 -12.05
C LYS A 77 13.87 22.21 -12.16
N ASN A 78 14.46 21.53 -11.16
CA ASN A 78 14.51 20.08 -11.12
C ASN A 78 13.12 19.48 -10.93
N THR A 79 12.22 20.14 -10.19
CA THR A 79 10.82 19.72 -10.04
C THR A 79 10.13 19.58 -11.41
N GLU A 80 10.33 20.56 -12.31
CA GLU A 80 9.77 20.51 -13.67
C GLU A 80 10.26 19.28 -14.44
N LEU A 81 11.58 19.01 -14.41
CA LEU A 81 12.19 17.87 -15.09
C LEU A 81 11.73 16.52 -14.49
N ILE A 82 11.59 16.47 -13.17
CA ILE A 82 11.08 15.29 -12.47
C ILE A 82 9.63 15.02 -12.89
N LEU A 83 8.78 16.04 -12.99
CA LEU A 83 7.40 15.90 -13.44
C LEU A 83 7.31 15.34 -14.87
N ASP A 84 8.19 15.77 -15.78
CA ASP A 84 8.26 15.20 -17.12
C ASP A 84 8.60 13.70 -17.07
N ILE A 85 9.61 13.31 -16.28
CA ILE A 85 10.02 11.91 -16.13
C ILE A 85 8.89 11.06 -15.52
N LEU A 86 8.21 11.55 -14.48
CA LEU A 86 7.09 10.85 -13.83
C LEU A 86 5.96 10.59 -14.83
N LYS A 87 5.60 11.61 -15.61
CA LYS A 87 4.58 11.54 -16.64
C LYS A 87 4.94 10.54 -17.74
N ASP A 88 6.16 10.57 -18.25
CA ASP A 88 6.65 9.66 -19.31
C ASP A 88 6.67 8.19 -18.83
N ASN A 89 6.75 7.97 -17.53
CA ASN A 89 6.76 6.64 -16.93
C ASN A 89 5.39 6.20 -16.38
N ASP A 90 4.34 7.02 -16.46
CA ASP A 90 3.01 6.78 -15.90
C ASP A 90 3.08 6.44 -14.38
N VAL A 91 3.80 7.24 -13.62
CA VAL A 91 3.93 7.13 -12.17
C VAL A 91 3.73 8.48 -11.50
N HIS A 92 3.29 8.43 -10.22
CA HIS A 92 3.09 9.61 -9.40
C HIS A 92 4.00 9.59 -8.19
N ALA A 93 4.27 10.77 -7.63
CA ALA A 93 5.13 10.95 -6.47
C ALA A 93 4.50 11.89 -5.43
N THR A 94 5.17 12.06 -4.31
CA THR A 94 4.84 13.04 -3.27
C THR A 94 5.95 14.06 -3.16
N PHE A 95 5.60 15.34 -3.19
CA PHE A 95 6.53 16.46 -3.06
C PHE A 95 6.29 17.16 -1.72
N PHE A 96 7.26 17.09 -0.81
CA PHE A 96 7.28 17.86 0.42
C PHE A 96 7.95 19.20 0.15
N ILE A 97 7.15 20.23 -0.07
CA ILE A 97 7.60 21.51 -0.59
C ILE A 97 7.84 22.54 0.51
N ILE A 98 8.82 23.40 0.29
CA ILE A 98 9.02 24.66 1.00
C ILE A 98 8.40 25.83 0.21
N SER A 99 8.27 27.01 0.82
CA SER A 99 7.83 28.21 0.08
C SER A 99 8.87 28.60 -0.96
N PRO A 100 8.50 28.74 -2.25
CA PRO A 100 9.46 29.09 -3.28
C PRO A 100 9.94 30.53 -3.09
N TYR A 101 11.25 30.73 -3.20
CA TYR A 101 11.85 32.07 -3.22
C TYR A 101 11.71 32.79 -4.58
N ILE A 102 11.32 32.04 -5.62
CA ILE A 102 11.22 32.52 -7.00
C ILE A 102 9.81 32.23 -7.52
N GLU A 103 9.02 33.28 -7.77
CA GLU A 103 7.65 33.16 -8.27
C GLU A 103 7.45 32.21 -9.46
N PRO A 104 8.33 32.17 -10.49
CA PRO A 104 8.16 31.21 -11.58
C PRO A 104 8.10 29.74 -11.18
N HIS A 105 8.55 29.39 -9.98
CA HIS A 105 8.50 28.00 -9.49
C HIS A 105 7.15 27.59 -8.92
N ILE A 106 6.27 28.53 -8.57
CA ILE A 106 4.91 28.26 -8.06
C ILE A 106 4.12 27.40 -9.07
N LYS A 107 4.26 27.69 -10.37
CA LYS A 107 3.63 26.91 -11.44
C LYS A 107 3.98 25.43 -11.42
N PHE A 108 5.13 25.03 -10.87
CA PHE A 108 5.54 23.63 -10.79
C PHE A 108 4.76 22.90 -9.68
N VAL A 109 4.40 23.60 -8.59
CA VAL A 109 3.51 23.06 -7.55
C VAL A 109 2.11 22.85 -8.11
N GLU A 110 1.56 23.86 -8.83
CA GLU A 110 0.27 23.74 -9.49
C GLU A 110 0.25 22.58 -10.49
N ARG A 111 1.32 22.46 -11.29
CA ARG A 111 1.48 21.38 -12.26
C ARG A 111 1.52 20.02 -11.57
N ALA A 112 2.37 19.87 -10.53
CA ALA A 112 2.48 18.63 -9.77
C ALA A 112 1.11 18.17 -9.24
N TYR A 113 0.36 19.09 -8.64
CA TYR A 113 -0.97 18.79 -8.11
C TYR A 113 -1.97 18.42 -9.21
N LYS A 114 -2.02 19.18 -10.32
CA LYS A 114 -2.93 18.92 -11.46
C LYS A 114 -2.62 17.59 -12.16
N GLU A 115 -1.37 17.16 -12.16
CA GLU A 115 -0.94 15.86 -12.71
C GLU A 115 -1.11 14.69 -11.73
N GLY A 116 -1.76 14.88 -10.57
CA GLY A 116 -2.11 13.81 -9.63
C GLY A 116 -1.03 13.43 -8.63
N ASN A 117 0.05 14.22 -8.52
CA ASN A 117 1.03 14.06 -7.46
C ASN A 117 0.50 14.62 -6.14
N ALA A 118 0.96 14.08 -5.01
CA ALA A 118 0.64 14.63 -3.70
C ALA A 118 1.58 15.78 -3.34
N ILE A 119 1.03 16.80 -2.69
CA ILE A 119 1.78 17.94 -2.16
C ILE A 119 1.75 17.86 -0.64
N GLY A 120 2.93 17.81 -0.03
CA GLY A 120 3.14 17.80 1.43
C GLY A 120 3.81 19.08 1.90
N ASN A 121 3.60 19.38 3.18
CA ASN A 121 4.21 20.52 3.84
C ASN A 121 5.60 20.13 4.38
N HIS A 122 6.64 20.93 4.05
CA HIS A 122 8.00 20.79 4.54
C HIS A 122 8.50 22.03 5.28
N THR A 123 7.59 22.77 5.92
CA THR A 123 7.77 24.12 6.48
C THR A 123 7.97 25.19 5.40
N ALA A 124 7.92 26.47 5.78
CA ALA A 124 8.00 27.55 4.80
C ALA A 124 9.42 27.85 4.33
N ASP A 125 10.43 27.78 5.21
CA ASP A 125 11.78 28.22 4.89
C ASP A 125 12.89 27.18 5.10
N HIS A 126 12.57 26.03 5.70
CA HIS A 126 13.52 24.95 6.01
C HIS A 126 14.69 25.36 6.93
N GLU A 127 14.65 26.56 7.52
CA GLU A 127 15.75 27.07 8.35
C GLU A 127 15.65 26.55 9.80
N PHE A 128 16.53 25.62 10.18
CA PHE A 128 16.53 25.00 11.51
C PHE A 128 16.55 26.00 12.66
N GLN A 129 17.27 27.11 12.48
CA GLN A 129 17.36 28.17 13.48
C GLN A 129 16.06 28.97 13.61
N HIS A 130 15.16 28.91 12.63
CA HIS A 130 13.83 29.51 12.70
C HIS A 130 12.80 28.53 13.20
N ILE A 131 12.70 27.36 12.55
CA ILE A 131 11.60 26.39 12.78
C ILE A 131 11.73 25.63 14.11
N TYR A 132 12.95 25.38 14.60
CA TYR A 132 13.17 24.57 15.79
C TYR A 132 13.53 25.37 17.05
N THR A 133 13.29 26.68 17.08
CA THR A 133 13.56 27.52 18.28
C THR A 133 12.54 27.33 19.37
N SER A 134 11.26 27.09 19.03
CA SER A 134 10.16 26.79 19.93
C SER A 134 9.03 26.08 19.19
N GLU A 135 8.08 25.49 19.89
CA GLU A 135 6.87 24.95 19.26
C GLU A 135 6.06 26.04 18.53
N GLU A 136 5.98 27.26 19.10
CA GLU A 136 5.31 28.39 18.50
C GLU A 136 5.98 28.78 17.16
N ALA A 137 7.30 28.88 17.13
CA ALA A 137 8.05 29.18 15.90
C ALA A 137 7.84 28.11 14.85
N PHE A 138 7.82 26.85 15.26
CA PHE A 138 7.51 25.73 14.35
C PHE A 138 6.10 25.89 13.74
N PHE A 139 5.07 26.08 14.56
CA PHE A 139 3.69 26.16 14.05
C PHE A 139 3.49 27.41 13.20
N ASN A 140 4.06 28.54 13.54
CA ASN A 140 4.01 29.75 12.68
C ASN A 140 4.59 29.47 11.29
N ASN A 141 5.69 28.74 11.20
CA ASN A 141 6.32 28.37 9.94
C ASN A 141 5.52 27.33 9.18
N PHE A 142 4.99 26.31 9.89
CA PHE A 142 4.09 25.29 9.35
C PHE A 142 2.82 25.89 8.76
N GLU A 143 2.13 26.77 9.49
CA GLU A 143 0.87 27.41 9.06
C GLU A 143 1.08 28.33 7.85
N LYS A 144 2.21 29.04 7.79
CA LYS A 144 2.57 29.81 6.62
C LYS A 144 2.64 28.93 5.37
N GLN A 145 3.24 27.75 5.50
CA GLN A 145 3.33 26.81 4.39
C GLN A 145 1.98 26.16 4.06
N GLN A 146 1.15 25.85 5.07
CA GLN A 146 -0.21 25.34 4.85
C GLN A 146 -1.04 26.31 4.02
N LYS A 147 -0.97 27.60 4.37
CA LYS A 147 -1.66 28.67 3.64
C LYS A 147 -1.18 28.73 2.19
N PHE A 148 0.14 28.73 1.96
CA PHE A 148 0.73 28.74 0.61
C PHE A 148 0.24 27.55 -0.23
N ILE A 149 0.28 26.32 0.31
CA ILE A 149 -0.18 25.13 -0.40
C ILE A 149 -1.66 25.26 -0.75
N LYS A 150 -2.49 25.68 0.19
CA LYS A 150 -3.94 25.87 -0.04
C LYS A 150 -4.25 26.92 -1.11
N GLU A 151 -3.56 28.05 -1.09
CA GLU A 151 -3.71 29.11 -2.09
C GLU A 151 -3.28 28.64 -3.48
N THR A 152 -2.23 27.79 -3.56
CA THR A 152 -1.68 27.30 -4.83
C THR A 152 -2.49 26.14 -5.41
N THR A 153 -2.96 25.21 -4.58
CA THR A 153 -3.61 23.96 -5.02
C THR A 153 -5.14 24.00 -4.91
N GLY A 154 -5.69 24.91 -4.10
CA GLY A 154 -7.11 24.95 -3.73
C GLY A 154 -7.51 23.90 -2.68
N SER A 155 -6.57 23.10 -2.17
CA SER A 155 -6.84 21.99 -1.25
C SER A 155 -6.06 22.11 0.05
N ASP A 156 -6.63 21.59 1.14
CA ASP A 156 -5.92 21.49 2.41
C ASP A 156 -4.84 20.40 2.32
N CYS A 157 -3.64 20.68 2.87
CA CYS A 157 -2.56 19.72 2.94
C CYS A 157 -2.67 18.90 4.23
N THR A 158 -2.72 17.57 4.11
CA THR A 158 -2.88 16.62 5.23
C THR A 158 -1.62 15.82 5.52
N ILE A 159 -0.51 16.09 4.83
CA ILE A 159 0.75 15.37 4.99
C ILE A 159 1.90 16.32 5.27
N PHE A 160 2.80 15.89 6.15
CA PHE A 160 3.92 16.69 6.61
C PHE A 160 5.19 15.84 6.73
N ARG A 161 6.34 16.44 6.44
CA ARG A 161 7.65 15.89 6.77
C ARG A 161 8.50 16.95 7.44
N PHE A 162 9.16 16.56 8.54
CA PHE A 162 10.10 17.44 9.23
C PHE A 162 11.35 17.69 8.38
N PRO A 163 11.84 18.94 8.26
CA PRO A 163 13.19 19.20 7.80
C PRO A 163 14.22 18.37 8.59
N GLY A 164 14.96 17.51 7.84
CA GLY A 164 15.91 16.58 8.44
C GLY A 164 15.30 15.36 9.13
N GLY A 165 13.98 15.15 9.03
CA GLY A 165 13.24 14.00 9.59
C GLY A 165 12.85 14.17 11.07
N SER A 166 11.90 13.35 11.54
CA SER A 166 11.39 13.40 12.92
C SER A 166 12.42 12.97 13.97
N HIS A 167 13.42 12.20 13.55
CA HIS A 167 14.51 11.69 14.39
C HIS A 167 15.80 12.51 14.28
N ASN A 168 15.71 13.76 13.87
CA ASN A 168 16.86 14.64 13.68
C ASN A 168 17.65 14.84 14.99
N THR A 169 18.90 14.40 14.98
CA THR A 169 19.78 14.47 16.17
C THR A 169 20.15 15.90 16.56
N ILE A 170 20.22 16.85 15.61
CA ILE A 170 20.50 18.26 15.88
C ILE A 170 19.37 18.85 16.72
N VAL A 171 18.11 18.58 16.32
CA VAL A 171 16.92 19.02 17.06
C VAL A 171 16.86 18.33 18.41
N ALA A 172 17.05 17.01 18.48
CA ALA A 172 17.05 16.26 19.73
C ALA A 172 18.09 16.75 20.72
N ASN A 173 19.30 17.12 20.26
CA ASN A 173 20.36 17.62 21.12
C ASN A 173 20.10 19.06 21.61
N SER A 174 19.45 19.91 20.81
CA SER A 174 19.19 21.31 21.15
C SER A 174 17.88 21.54 21.90
N ARG A 175 16.86 20.71 21.69
CA ARG A 175 15.48 20.89 22.18
C ARG A 175 14.96 19.73 23.03
N GLY A 176 15.71 18.65 23.13
CA GLY A 176 15.30 17.41 23.79
C GLY A 176 14.63 16.43 22.82
N LYS A 177 14.71 15.15 23.21
CA LYS A 177 14.26 14.02 22.38
C LYS A 177 12.75 14.00 22.09
N ASP A 178 11.96 14.67 22.93
CA ASP A 178 10.50 14.68 22.82
C ASP A 178 9.95 15.86 22.00
N PHE A 179 10.79 16.79 21.56
CA PHE A 179 10.33 17.99 20.85
C PHE A 179 9.53 17.63 19.57
N THR A 180 10.14 16.90 18.65
CA THR A 180 9.47 16.47 17.40
C THR A 180 8.31 15.52 17.67
N LYS A 181 8.40 14.66 18.69
CA LYS A 181 7.32 13.76 19.11
C LYS A 181 6.09 14.53 19.61
N ASN A 182 6.28 15.59 20.40
CA ASN A 182 5.19 16.44 20.88
C ASN A 182 4.51 17.19 19.73
N ILE A 183 5.31 17.71 18.78
CA ILE A 183 4.78 18.35 17.57
C ILE A 183 4.01 17.32 16.72
N THR A 184 4.57 16.15 16.48
CA THR A 184 3.88 15.06 15.73
C THR A 184 2.51 14.74 16.34
N LYS A 185 2.43 14.63 17.67
CA LYS A 185 1.15 14.40 18.35
C LYS A 185 0.14 15.52 18.04
N LYS A 186 0.55 16.79 18.15
CA LYS A 186 -0.32 17.93 17.85
C LYS A 186 -0.76 18.00 16.39
N LEU A 187 0.14 17.67 15.45
CA LEU A 187 -0.18 17.58 14.04
C LEU A 187 -1.20 16.47 13.75
N ASN A 188 -1.01 15.29 14.33
CA ASN A 188 -1.95 14.18 14.18
C ASN A 188 -3.33 14.49 14.76
N GLU A 189 -3.42 15.22 15.88
CA GLU A 189 -4.67 15.72 16.46
C GLU A 189 -5.41 16.69 15.52
N GLN A 190 -4.69 17.36 14.63
CA GLN A 190 -5.23 18.22 13.57
C GLN A 190 -5.52 17.47 12.25
N GLY A 191 -5.33 16.15 12.21
CA GLY A 191 -5.52 15.35 11.00
C GLY A 191 -4.35 15.41 10.00
N ILE A 192 -3.18 15.88 10.43
CA ILE A 192 -1.97 15.93 9.61
C ILE A 192 -1.13 14.69 9.86
N ASN A 193 -0.90 13.89 8.83
CA ASN A 193 -0.06 12.70 8.88
C ASN A 193 1.42 13.06 8.71
N VAL A 194 2.26 12.64 9.62
CA VAL A 194 3.70 12.89 9.58
C VAL A 194 4.43 11.70 8.97
N TYR A 195 5.26 11.94 7.96
CA TYR A 195 5.99 10.92 7.24
C TYR A 195 7.50 11.12 7.25
N ASP A 196 8.21 10.11 7.71
CA ASP A 196 9.64 9.93 7.44
C ASP A 196 9.84 9.02 6.22
N TRP A 197 11.03 8.50 6.04
CA TRP A 197 11.40 7.55 4.99
C TRP A 197 12.04 6.29 5.59
N ASN A 198 12.04 5.22 4.81
CA ASN A 198 12.74 3.99 5.16
C ASN A 198 13.74 3.55 4.10
N VAL A 199 13.80 4.25 2.96
CA VAL A 199 14.78 4.05 1.89
C VAL A 199 15.44 5.40 1.58
N ASP A 200 16.74 5.51 1.81
CA ASP A 200 17.53 6.71 1.52
C ASP A 200 18.27 6.52 0.20
N SER A 201 18.05 7.42 -0.78
CA SER A 201 18.80 7.45 -2.04
C SER A 201 20.25 7.89 -1.83
N GLY A 202 20.51 8.63 -0.75
CA GLY A 202 21.82 9.19 -0.43
C GLY A 202 22.15 10.48 -1.18
N ASP A 203 21.19 11.09 -1.87
CA ASP A 203 21.40 12.35 -2.60
C ASP A 203 21.65 13.55 -1.68
N ALA A 204 21.18 13.49 -0.42
CA ALA A 204 21.48 14.50 0.61
C ALA A 204 22.96 14.56 1.01
N LYS A 205 23.76 13.54 0.72
CA LYS A 205 25.18 13.48 1.11
C LYS A 205 26.08 14.41 0.31
N GLY A 206 25.57 14.98 -0.77
CA GLY A 206 26.32 15.94 -1.62
C GLY A 206 25.48 16.38 -2.82
N ASN A 207 26.03 17.33 -3.58
CA ASN A 207 25.31 17.91 -4.74
C ASN A 207 25.62 17.19 -6.07
N ASN A 208 26.69 16.42 -6.15
CA ASN A 208 27.13 15.75 -7.38
C ASN A 208 27.38 14.25 -7.16
N ILE A 209 26.53 13.60 -6.36
CA ILE A 209 26.59 12.15 -6.21
C ILE A 209 26.23 11.53 -7.55
N PRO A 210 27.06 10.65 -8.15
CA PRO A 210 26.76 10.08 -9.45
C PRO A 210 25.39 9.39 -9.47
N ALA A 211 24.63 9.57 -10.55
CA ALA A 211 23.28 9.00 -10.71
C ALA A 211 23.26 7.48 -10.47
N GLU A 212 24.27 6.75 -11.00
CA GLU A 212 24.40 5.32 -10.79
C GLU A 212 24.55 4.96 -9.30
N THR A 213 25.26 5.78 -8.51
CA THR A 213 25.39 5.58 -7.05
C THR A 213 24.03 5.74 -6.35
N LEU A 214 23.21 6.71 -6.76
CA LEU A 214 21.87 6.89 -6.21
C LEU A 214 20.98 5.69 -6.52
N ILE A 215 21.02 5.16 -7.74
CA ILE A 215 20.29 3.94 -8.14
C ILE A 215 20.74 2.74 -7.30
N GLN A 216 22.04 2.55 -7.13
CA GLN A 216 22.60 1.44 -6.30
C GLN A 216 22.22 1.59 -4.83
N ASN A 217 22.21 2.80 -4.29
CA ASN A 217 21.75 3.05 -2.92
C ASN A 217 20.28 2.66 -2.74
N VAL A 218 19.40 3.02 -3.67
CA VAL A 218 18.00 2.59 -3.63
C VAL A 218 17.90 1.06 -3.72
N ALA A 219 18.61 0.44 -4.68
CA ALA A 219 18.62 -1.02 -4.84
C ALA A 219 19.08 -1.77 -3.58
N LYS A 220 20.05 -1.21 -2.86
CA LYS A 220 20.52 -1.76 -1.59
C LYS A 220 19.54 -1.51 -0.45
N ASN A 221 19.09 -0.26 -0.30
CA ASN A 221 18.33 0.20 0.86
C ASN A 221 16.85 -0.20 0.81
N ILE A 222 16.34 -0.65 -0.35
CA ILE A 222 14.97 -1.17 -0.50
C ILE A 222 14.78 -2.52 0.21
N LYS A 223 15.87 -3.15 0.64
CA LYS A 223 15.86 -4.38 1.43
C LYS A 223 16.24 -4.09 2.88
N ASP A 224 15.68 -4.89 3.79
CA ASP A 224 16.09 -4.90 5.20
C ASP A 224 17.40 -5.71 5.38
N LYS A 225 17.85 -5.87 6.63
CA LYS A 225 19.08 -6.62 6.96
C LYS A 225 18.98 -8.10 6.66
N GLU A 226 17.79 -8.64 6.65
CA GLU A 226 17.44 -10.03 6.35
C GLU A 226 17.28 -10.28 4.84
N GLY A 227 17.33 -9.21 4.01
CA GLY A 227 17.17 -9.25 2.56
C GLY A 227 15.73 -9.20 2.07
N ASN A 228 14.74 -8.99 2.95
CA ASN A 228 13.35 -8.85 2.56
C ASN A 228 13.09 -7.46 2.01
N TYR A 229 12.23 -7.36 0.99
CA TYR A 229 11.83 -6.08 0.44
C TYR A 229 10.95 -5.30 1.42
N LYS A 230 11.26 -4.03 1.61
CA LYS A 230 10.45 -3.10 2.43
C LYS A 230 9.10 -2.88 1.75
N ASN A 231 8.03 -3.02 2.52
CA ASN A 231 6.66 -2.82 2.05
C ASN A 231 5.78 -2.22 3.17
N PRO A 232 5.33 -0.98 3.05
CA PRO A 232 5.63 -0.06 1.97
C PRO A 232 7.07 0.47 2.02
N ALA A 233 7.63 0.83 0.85
CA ALA A 233 8.87 1.56 0.73
C ALA A 233 8.60 3.06 0.54
N ILE A 234 9.21 3.93 1.36
CA ILE A 234 9.16 5.38 1.23
C ILE A 234 10.57 5.86 0.91
N ILE A 235 10.79 6.35 -0.30
CA ILE A 235 12.11 6.71 -0.81
C ILE A 235 12.33 8.21 -0.63
N LEU A 236 13.40 8.59 0.09
CA LEU A 236 13.86 9.97 0.21
C LEU A 236 14.73 10.34 -0.98
N MET A 237 14.35 11.41 -1.63
CA MET A 237 15.09 12.15 -2.65
C MET A 237 14.81 13.65 -2.47
N HIS A 238 15.57 14.49 -3.19
CA HIS A 238 15.39 15.94 -3.14
C HIS A 238 15.31 16.51 -4.57
N ASP A 239 14.47 17.54 -4.74
CA ASP A 239 14.28 18.24 -6.02
C ASP A 239 14.71 19.71 -6.00
N CYS A 240 15.44 20.15 -4.96
CA CYS A 240 16.05 21.47 -4.94
C CYS A 240 17.09 21.64 -6.06
N MET A 241 17.42 22.89 -6.40
CA MET A 241 18.26 23.28 -7.56
C MET A 241 19.57 22.51 -7.67
N THR A 242 20.19 22.14 -6.55
CA THR A 242 21.51 21.49 -6.52
C THR A 242 21.47 19.98 -6.76
N LYS A 243 20.28 19.37 -6.90
CA LYS A 243 20.09 17.91 -7.01
C LYS A 243 19.84 17.44 -8.45
N THR A 244 20.64 17.94 -9.40
CA THR A 244 20.52 17.57 -10.83
C THR A 244 20.75 16.08 -11.07
N THR A 245 21.64 15.44 -10.30
CA THR A 245 21.92 14.00 -10.42
C THR A 245 20.77 13.15 -9.91
N THR A 246 19.88 13.67 -9.06
CA THR A 246 18.62 13.01 -8.69
C THR A 246 17.69 12.92 -9.90
N VAL A 247 17.61 13.99 -10.70
CA VAL A 247 16.86 13.99 -11.97
C VAL A 247 17.40 12.92 -12.92
N GLU A 248 18.73 12.86 -13.08
CA GLU A 248 19.42 11.88 -13.94
C GLU A 248 19.19 10.43 -13.46
N ALA A 249 19.15 10.20 -12.14
CA ALA A 249 18.97 8.88 -11.55
C ALA A 249 17.52 8.37 -11.64
N LEU A 250 16.53 9.27 -11.66
CA LEU A 250 15.12 8.92 -11.51
C LEU A 250 14.59 7.89 -12.50
N PRO A 251 14.89 7.95 -13.81
CA PRO A 251 14.46 6.91 -14.76
C PRO A 251 14.99 5.52 -14.39
N GLY A 252 16.25 5.43 -13.94
CA GLY A 252 16.86 4.18 -13.48
C GLY A 252 16.21 3.64 -12.21
N ILE A 253 15.90 4.52 -11.25
CA ILE A 253 15.19 4.17 -10.01
C ILE A 253 13.78 3.64 -10.32
N ILE A 254 13.02 4.32 -11.18
CA ILE A 254 11.68 3.88 -11.58
C ILE A 254 11.75 2.51 -12.27
N LYS A 255 12.69 2.33 -13.20
CA LYS A 255 12.89 1.04 -13.89
C LYS A 255 13.23 -0.09 -12.91
N LEU A 256 14.14 0.16 -11.97
CA LEU A 256 14.49 -0.79 -10.92
C LEU A 256 13.25 -1.22 -10.12
N LEU A 257 12.46 -0.27 -9.64
CA LEU A 257 11.30 -0.54 -8.79
C LEU A 257 10.18 -1.26 -9.56
N LYS A 258 9.94 -0.92 -10.83
CA LYS A 258 9.01 -1.65 -11.71
C LYS A 258 9.46 -3.10 -11.90
N ASN A 259 10.75 -3.34 -12.15
CA ASN A 259 11.31 -4.69 -12.30
C ASN A 259 11.19 -5.54 -11.03
N GLU A 260 11.27 -4.90 -9.86
CA GLU A 260 11.07 -5.55 -8.56
C GLU A 260 9.58 -5.74 -8.20
N GLY A 261 8.66 -5.32 -9.07
CA GLY A 261 7.21 -5.52 -8.94
C GLY A 261 6.55 -4.57 -7.93
N TYR A 262 7.07 -3.35 -7.76
CA TYR A 262 6.43 -2.33 -6.95
C TYR A 262 5.32 -1.59 -7.70
N THR A 263 4.22 -1.33 -7.00
CA THR A 263 3.17 -0.38 -7.40
C THR A 263 3.46 0.98 -6.81
N PHE A 264 3.46 2.00 -7.65
CA PHE A 264 3.72 3.39 -7.26
C PHE A 264 2.43 4.03 -6.73
N ARG A 265 2.53 4.68 -5.57
CA ARG A 265 1.43 5.42 -4.95
C ARG A 265 1.92 6.75 -4.38
N THR A 266 0.98 7.67 -4.11
CA THR A 266 1.22 8.92 -3.37
C THR A 266 0.82 8.77 -1.91
N LEU A 267 1.52 9.47 -1.01
CA LEU A 267 1.14 9.58 0.40
C LEU A 267 -0.16 10.39 0.55
N LYS A 268 -0.91 10.10 1.64
CA LYS A 268 -2.21 10.76 1.90
C LYS A 268 -2.33 11.14 3.37
#